data_67af8cfd375e29cade9c9914c47161fc
#
_entry.id   67af8cfd375e29cade9c9914c47161fc
#
_cell.length_a   1.000
_cell.length_b   1.000
_cell.length_c   1.000
_cell.angle_alpha   90.00
_cell.angle_beta   90.00
_cell.angle_gamma   90.00
#
_symmetry.space_group_name_H-M   'P 1'
#
loop_
_entity.id
_entity.type
_entity.pdbx_description
1 polymer ?
#
loop_
_entity_poly.entity_id
_entity_poly.type
_entity_poly.pdbx_seq_one_letter_code
_entity_poly.pdbx_strand_id
1 'polypeptide(L)'
;TFKVNARRARKNYPLESMEINAQLGERILNAFPETRVDVHKPEVVINVEIRNQINVYSTVIPGPGGMPVGTNGKAMLLLSGGIDSPVAGYMIAKRGVTIDATYFHAPPYTSERAKQKVVDLAKIVAKYSGPINLHVVNFTDIQLYIYEQCPHEELTIIMRRYMMKLAEHFAKENKCLGLITGESIGQVASQTMQSLAATNEVCTMPV
;
A
#
# COMPACT_ATOMS: atom_id res chain seq x y z
N THR A 1 38.19 0.49 3.22
CA THR A 1 38.03 1.95 3.02
C THR A 1 36.77 2.44 3.68
N PHE A 2 36.75 3.71 4.16
CA PHE A 2 35.61 4.31 4.82
C PHE A 2 35.41 5.78 4.44
N LYS A 3 34.20 6.30 4.72
CA LYS A 3 33.84 7.71 4.63
C LYS A 3 33.00 8.10 5.84
N VAL A 4 33.26 9.27 6.42
CA VAL A 4 32.38 9.90 7.40
C VAL A 4 31.42 10.85 6.67
N ASN A 5 30.12 10.80 7.01
CA ASN A 5 29.07 11.60 6.42
C ASN A 5 28.21 12.23 7.52
N ALA A 6 28.59 13.42 7.95
CA ALA A 6 27.88 14.15 9.00
C ALA A 6 26.78 15.04 8.43
N ARG A 7 25.61 15.02 9.06
CA ARG A 7 24.47 15.89 8.79
C ARG A 7 23.99 16.55 10.06
N ARG A 8 23.74 17.87 10.00
CA ARG A 8 23.25 18.65 11.12
C ARG A 8 21.80 19.10 10.86
N ALA A 9 20.86 18.61 11.63
CA ALA A 9 19.52 19.19 11.72
C ALA A 9 19.53 20.45 12.61
N ARG A 10 20.39 20.48 13.65
CA ARG A 10 20.62 21.65 14.52
C ARG A 10 21.73 22.51 13.93
N LYS A 11 21.37 23.64 13.34
CA LYS A 11 22.33 24.59 12.73
C LYS A 11 23.19 25.32 13.75
N ASN A 12 22.76 25.38 15.02
CA ASN A 12 23.49 26.01 16.14
C ASN A 12 24.52 25.07 16.79
N TYR A 13 24.81 23.90 16.23
CA TYR A 13 25.90 23.06 16.70
C TYR A 13 27.25 23.70 16.37
N PRO A 14 28.24 23.69 17.29
CA PRO A 14 29.46 24.49 17.17
C PRO A 14 30.32 24.16 15.94
N LEU A 15 30.31 22.90 15.51
CA LEU A 15 31.13 22.44 14.38
C LEU A 15 30.30 22.31 13.11
N GLU A 16 30.88 22.61 11.96
CA GLU A 16 30.28 22.33 10.67
C GLU A 16 30.38 20.86 10.26
N SER A 17 29.51 20.41 9.34
CA SER A 17 29.51 19.00 8.91
C SER A 17 30.85 18.56 8.33
N MET A 18 31.53 19.45 7.62
CA MET A 18 32.87 19.14 7.05
C MET A 18 33.93 19.01 8.15
N GLU A 19 33.88 19.83 9.18
CA GLU A 19 34.77 19.76 10.32
C GLU A 19 34.57 18.46 11.13
N ILE A 20 33.30 18.07 11.32
CA ILE A 20 32.90 16.80 11.95
C ILE A 20 33.46 15.62 11.15
N ASN A 21 33.32 15.64 9.81
CA ASN A 21 33.86 14.61 8.93
C ASN A 21 35.38 14.48 9.08
N ALA A 22 36.10 15.60 9.09
CA ALA A 22 37.56 15.62 9.20
C ALA A 22 38.02 15.11 10.57
N GLN A 23 37.47 15.65 11.68
CA GLN A 23 37.87 15.25 13.04
C GLN A 23 37.56 13.79 13.34
N LEU A 24 36.38 13.28 12.91
CA LEU A 24 36.03 11.87 13.10
C LEU A 24 36.86 10.97 12.20
N GLY A 25 37.12 11.39 10.96
CA GLY A 25 37.99 10.66 10.03
C GLY A 25 39.40 10.49 10.59
N GLU A 26 39.97 11.56 11.11
CA GLU A 26 41.30 11.54 11.77
C GLU A 26 41.30 10.59 12.99
N ARG A 27 40.28 10.66 13.84
CA ARG A 27 40.21 9.77 15.03
C ARG A 27 40.12 8.30 14.61
N ILE A 28 39.40 8.00 13.53
CA ILE A 28 39.28 6.62 13.03
C ILE A 28 40.60 6.15 12.45
N LEU A 29 41.31 6.98 11.67
CA LEU A 29 42.63 6.65 11.12
C LEU A 29 43.65 6.41 12.23
N ASN A 30 43.63 7.21 13.32
CA ASN A 30 44.49 7.05 14.45
C ASN A 30 44.21 5.77 15.26
N ALA A 31 42.93 5.39 15.36
CA ALA A 31 42.50 4.17 16.05
C ALA A 31 42.69 2.89 15.22
N PHE A 32 42.61 3.00 13.90
CA PHE A 32 42.66 1.91 12.93
C PHE A 32 43.61 2.27 11.76
N PRO A 33 44.93 2.24 11.96
CA PRO A 33 45.92 2.69 10.97
C PRO A 33 45.92 1.92 9.65
N GLU A 34 45.36 0.70 9.66
CA GLU A 34 45.19 -0.15 8.48
C GLU A 34 44.07 0.34 7.54
N THR A 35 43.23 1.27 8.01
CA THR A 35 42.11 1.79 7.21
C THR A 35 42.51 2.97 6.33
N ARG A 36 41.69 3.29 5.32
CA ARG A 36 41.92 4.42 4.40
C ARG A 36 40.62 5.14 4.15
N VAL A 37 40.68 6.45 4.00
CA VAL A 37 39.55 7.27 3.61
C VAL A 37 39.33 7.17 2.07
N ASP A 38 38.12 6.88 1.66
CA ASP A 38 37.69 6.95 0.26
C ASP A 38 36.32 7.67 0.17
N VAL A 39 36.34 8.88 -0.37
CA VAL A 39 35.14 9.70 -0.46
C VAL A 39 34.23 9.35 -1.67
N HIS A 40 34.75 8.58 -2.62
CA HIS A 40 34.04 8.24 -3.86
C HIS A 40 33.41 6.86 -3.82
N LYS A 41 34.16 5.84 -3.38
CA LYS A 41 33.70 4.43 -3.30
C LYS A 41 34.09 3.78 -1.97
N PRO A 42 33.59 4.30 -0.85
CA PRO A 42 33.89 3.72 0.45
C PRO A 42 33.20 2.35 0.61
N GLU A 43 33.88 1.41 1.24
CA GLU A 43 33.28 0.12 1.65
C GLU A 43 32.32 0.33 2.82
N VAL A 44 32.63 1.28 3.71
CA VAL A 44 31.80 1.62 4.86
C VAL A 44 31.53 3.13 4.90
N VAL A 45 30.26 3.52 5.01
CA VAL A 45 29.87 4.90 5.27
C VAL A 45 29.46 5.04 6.75
N ILE A 46 30.19 5.84 7.49
CA ILE A 46 29.87 6.17 8.88
C ILE A 46 29.02 7.44 8.87
N ASN A 47 27.73 7.28 9.07
CA ASN A 47 26.79 8.40 9.13
C ASN A 47 26.74 8.97 10.55
N VAL A 48 26.75 10.28 10.66
CA VAL A 48 26.64 11.02 11.92
C VAL A 48 25.52 12.04 11.79
N GLU A 49 24.41 11.82 12.48
CA GLU A 49 23.29 12.77 12.50
C GLU A 49 23.22 13.51 13.82
N ILE A 50 23.32 14.85 13.75
CA ILE A 50 23.21 15.74 14.89
C ILE A 50 21.81 16.34 14.91
N ARG A 51 20.98 15.79 15.80
CA ARG A 51 19.61 16.23 16.10
C ARG A 51 19.53 16.63 17.58
N ASN A 52 18.46 16.28 18.28
CA ASN A 52 18.40 16.37 19.75
C ASN A 52 19.36 15.40 20.43
N GLN A 53 19.64 14.31 19.76
CA GLN A 53 20.66 13.34 20.10
C GLN A 53 21.62 13.20 18.92
N ILE A 54 22.83 12.70 19.18
CA ILE A 54 23.80 12.35 18.14
C ILE A 54 23.66 10.87 17.84
N ASN A 55 23.30 10.55 16.59
CA ASN A 55 23.21 9.18 16.11
C ASN A 55 24.39 8.88 15.20
N VAL A 56 25.08 7.76 15.46
CA VAL A 56 26.18 7.25 14.64
C VAL A 56 25.81 5.85 14.16
N TYR A 57 25.86 5.62 12.85
CA TYR A 57 25.52 4.34 12.27
C TYR A 57 26.20 4.13 10.91
N SER A 58 26.44 2.89 10.53
CA SER A 58 27.02 2.52 9.22
C SER A 58 26.05 1.75 8.33
N THR A 59 25.06 1.11 8.93
CA THR A 59 24.08 0.29 8.18
C THR A 59 22.77 1.04 8.02
N VAL A 60 22.30 1.13 6.78
CA VAL A 60 20.98 1.67 6.44
C VAL A 60 20.12 0.56 5.85
N ILE A 61 19.06 0.21 6.55
CA ILE A 61 18.10 -0.79 6.09
C ILE A 61 16.96 -0.02 5.40
N PRO A 62 16.80 -0.17 4.07
CA PRO A 62 15.72 0.51 3.37
C PRO A 62 14.37 -0.08 3.78
N GLY A 63 13.46 0.77 4.19
CA GLY A 63 12.07 0.39 4.42
C GLY A 63 11.27 0.36 3.12
N PRO A 64 10.00 -0.08 3.14
CA PRO A 64 9.13 -0.12 1.96
C PRO A 64 8.83 1.26 1.36
N GLY A 65 9.16 2.33 2.09
CA GLY A 65 8.82 3.71 1.72
C GLY A 65 7.32 3.97 1.80
N GLY A 66 6.90 5.15 1.38
CA GLY A 66 5.50 5.59 1.43
C GLY A 66 5.23 6.49 2.63
N MET A 67 3.95 6.56 3.01
CA MET A 67 3.47 7.35 4.15
C MET A 67 3.04 6.42 5.29
N PRO A 68 3.12 6.83 6.55
CA PRO A 68 2.61 6.04 7.66
C PRO A 68 1.11 5.73 7.47
N VAL A 69 0.73 4.48 7.68
CA VAL A 69 -0.66 4.03 7.56
C VAL A 69 -1.56 4.80 8.52
N GLY A 70 -2.73 5.22 8.04
CA GLY A 70 -3.71 6.00 8.81
C GLY A 70 -3.54 7.52 8.72
N THR A 71 -2.50 8.03 8.06
CA THR A 71 -2.31 9.49 7.89
C THR A 71 -3.23 10.12 6.83
N ASN A 72 -3.78 9.32 5.90
CA ASN A 72 -4.60 9.78 4.77
C ASN A 72 -6.01 9.15 4.74
N GLY A 73 -6.61 8.97 5.93
CA GLY A 73 -7.97 8.46 6.03
C GLY A 73 -8.09 6.96 5.76
N LYS A 74 -9.28 6.53 5.35
CA LYS A 74 -9.66 5.12 5.21
C LYS A 74 -10.41 4.89 3.89
N ALA A 75 -10.19 3.77 3.23
CA ALA A 75 -10.88 3.37 2.01
C ALA A 75 -11.33 1.90 2.06
N MET A 76 -12.35 1.58 1.27
CA MET A 76 -12.89 0.24 1.12
C MET A 76 -12.37 -0.40 -0.15
N LEU A 77 -11.63 -1.51 -0.01
CA LEU A 77 -11.09 -2.28 -1.12
C LEU A 77 -12.08 -3.36 -1.55
N LEU A 78 -12.45 -3.38 -2.83
CA LEU A 78 -13.13 -4.54 -3.42
C LEU A 78 -12.07 -5.62 -3.68
N LEU A 79 -11.92 -6.52 -2.72
CA LEU A 79 -10.90 -7.56 -2.76
C LEU A 79 -11.42 -8.82 -3.45
N SER A 80 -10.68 -9.28 -4.44
CA SER A 80 -10.97 -10.50 -5.20
C SER A 80 -9.86 -11.55 -5.03
N GLY A 81 -10.07 -12.75 -5.56
CA GLY A 81 -9.05 -13.78 -5.62
C GLY A 81 -8.01 -13.58 -6.75
N GLY A 82 -8.08 -12.48 -7.51
CA GLY A 82 -7.10 -12.09 -8.51
C GLY A 82 -5.87 -11.41 -7.90
N ILE A 83 -4.90 -11.08 -8.76
CA ILE A 83 -3.65 -10.41 -8.34
C ILE A 83 -3.78 -8.89 -8.26
N ASP A 84 -4.69 -8.29 -9.02
CA ASP A 84 -4.74 -6.84 -9.18
C ASP A 84 -5.30 -6.13 -7.94
N SER A 85 -6.40 -6.64 -7.36
CA SER A 85 -7.04 -5.98 -6.22
C SER A 85 -6.16 -5.94 -4.96
N PRO A 86 -5.42 -6.98 -4.56
CA PRO A 86 -4.50 -6.87 -3.43
C PRO A 86 -3.32 -5.92 -3.71
N VAL A 87 -2.85 -5.84 -4.97
CA VAL A 87 -1.81 -4.89 -5.38
C VAL A 87 -2.33 -3.46 -5.30
N ALA A 88 -3.54 -3.20 -5.80
CA ALA A 88 -4.18 -1.88 -5.68
C ALA A 88 -4.32 -1.47 -4.21
N GLY A 89 -4.80 -2.38 -3.35
CA GLY A 89 -4.88 -2.17 -1.90
C GLY A 89 -3.52 -1.82 -1.28
N TYR A 90 -2.47 -2.56 -1.60
CA TYR A 90 -1.11 -2.27 -1.15
C TYR A 90 -0.61 -0.89 -1.62
N MET A 91 -0.82 -0.55 -2.89
CA MET A 91 -0.38 0.73 -3.46
C MET A 91 -1.05 1.92 -2.77
N ILE A 92 -2.34 1.82 -2.45
CA ILE A 92 -3.09 2.87 -1.75
C ILE A 92 -2.71 2.91 -0.26
N ALA A 93 -2.56 1.75 0.41
CA ALA A 93 -2.09 1.68 1.79
C ALA A 93 -0.71 2.35 1.94
N LYS A 94 0.18 2.15 0.98
CA LYS A 94 1.51 2.80 0.92
C LYS A 94 1.43 4.33 0.84
N ARG A 95 0.28 4.91 0.49
CA ARG A 95 0.01 6.35 0.53
C ARG A 95 -0.59 6.82 1.86
N GLY A 96 -0.56 5.97 2.88
CA GLY A 96 -1.01 6.30 4.23
C GLY A 96 -2.50 6.03 4.49
N VAL A 97 -3.20 5.36 3.57
CA VAL A 97 -4.62 5.04 3.70
C VAL A 97 -4.81 3.74 4.48
N THR A 98 -5.68 3.75 5.48
CA THR A 98 -6.15 2.52 6.15
C THR A 98 -7.13 1.80 5.23
N ILE A 99 -7.04 0.47 5.15
CA ILE A 99 -7.86 -0.36 4.26
C ILE A 99 -8.83 -1.21 5.07
N ASP A 100 -10.12 -1.13 4.73
CA ASP A 100 -11.08 -2.20 4.94
C ASP A 100 -11.37 -2.87 3.59
N ALA A 101 -11.93 -4.07 3.57
CA ALA A 101 -12.17 -4.79 2.34
C ALA A 101 -13.57 -5.42 2.31
N THR A 102 -14.16 -5.49 1.11
CA THR A 102 -15.34 -6.30 0.81
C THR A 102 -14.98 -7.41 -0.17
N TYR A 103 -15.51 -8.60 0.07
CA TYR A 103 -15.44 -9.73 -0.83
C TYR A 103 -16.85 -10.27 -1.10
N PHE A 104 -17.19 -10.43 -2.37
CA PHE A 104 -18.48 -10.95 -2.80
C PHE A 104 -18.37 -12.47 -3.01
N HIS A 105 -19.04 -13.23 -2.15
CA HIS A 105 -19.05 -14.68 -2.14
C HIS A 105 -20.41 -15.18 -2.59
N ALA A 106 -20.46 -16.05 -3.60
CA ALA A 106 -21.70 -16.58 -4.16
C ALA A 106 -21.71 -18.12 -4.18
N PRO A 107 -21.84 -18.78 -3.02
CA PRO A 107 -21.98 -20.24 -2.99
C PRO A 107 -23.29 -20.68 -3.64
N PRO A 108 -23.33 -21.84 -4.36
CA PRO A 108 -22.23 -22.78 -4.61
C PRO A 108 -21.32 -22.40 -5.80
N TYR A 109 -21.56 -21.27 -6.48
CA TYR A 109 -20.82 -20.85 -7.68
C TYR A 109 -19.39 -20.41 -7.37
N THR A 110 -19.13 -19.92 -6.16
CA THR A 110 -17.79 -19.69 -5.65
C THR A 110 -17.49 -20.66 -4.51
N SER A 111 -16.33 -21.34 -4.58
CA SER A 111 -15.94 -22.35 -3.59
C SER A 111 -15.43 -21.73 -2.29
N GLU A 112 -15.47 -22.47 -1.19
CA GLU A 112 -14.82 -22.07 0.07
C GLU A 112 -13.31 -21.90 -0.09
N ARG A 113 -12.68 -22.66 -1.01
CA ARG A 113 -11.26 -22.47 -1.34
C ARG A 113 -11.00 -21.10 -1.96
N ALA A 114 -11.90 -20.60 -2.80
CA ALA A 114 -11.80 -19.25 -3.35
C ALA A 114 -11.91 -18.18 -2.26
N LYS A 115 -12.83 -18.34 -1.32
CA LYS A 115 -12.97 -17.47 -0.15
C LYS A 115 -11.72 -17.50 0.74
N GLN A 116 -11.19 -18.71 1.03
CA GLN A 116 -9.95 -18.83 1.81
C GLN A 116 -8.78 -18.13 1.14
N LYS A 117 -8.65 -18.21 -0.20
CA LYS A 117 -7.64 -17.48 -0.95
C LYS A 117 -7.74 -15.96 -0.73
N VAL A 118 -8.94 -15.40 -0.73
CA VAL A 118 -9.16 -13.96 -0.47
C VAL A 118 -8.75 -13.59 0.95
N VAL A 119 -9.07 -14.43 1.94
CA VAL A 119 -8.63 -14.24 3.33
C VAL A 119 -7.10 -14.24 3.42
N ASP A 120 -6.43 -15.13 2.71
CA ASP A 120 -4.97 -15.21 2.72
C ASP A 120 -4.33 -14.00 2.01
N LEU A 121 -4.92 -13.52 0.93
CA LEU A 121 -4.51 -12.28 0.27
C LEU A 121 -4.69 -11.06 1.19
N ALA A 122 -5.82 -10.97 1.90
CA ALA A 122 -6.05 -9.91 2.90
C ALA A 122 -4.98 -9.93 4.00
N LYS A 123 -4.61 -11.12 4.51
CA LYS A 123 -3.52 -11.27 5.49
C LYS A 123 -2.16 -10.80 4.96
N ILE A 124 -1.88 -11.04 3.68
CA ILE A 124 -0.64 -10.57 3.04
C ILE A 124 -0.63 -9.04 2.96
N VAL A 125 -1.71 -8.43 2.50
CA VAL A 125 -1.83 -6.97 2.42
C VAL A 125 -1.75 -6.35 3.82
N ALA A 126 -2.38 -6.98 4.83
CA ALA A 126 -2.40 -6.50 6.21
C ALA A 126 -1.00 -6.39 6.85
N LYS A 127 0.00 -7.13 6.35
CA LYS A 127 1.40 -6.97 6.80
C LYS A 127 1.96 -5.57 6.52
N TYR A 128 1.39 -4.86 5.55
CA TYR A 128 1.84 -3.54 5.11
C TYR A 128 0.84 -2.43 5.45
N SER A 129 -0.46 -2.74 5.45
CA SER A 129 -1.55 -1.79 5.68
C SER A 129 -2.04 -1.73 7.13
N GLY A 130 -1.54 -2.62 8.00
CA GLY A 130 -2.15 -2.86 9.29
C GLY A 130 -3.42 -3.72 9.20
N PRO A 131 -4.18 -3.88 10.29
CA PRO A 131 -5.38 -4.71 10.33
C PRO A 131 -6.40 -4.32 9.26
N ILE A 132 -6.99 -5.32 8.59
CA ILE A 132 -8.06 -5.16 7.59
C ILE A 132 -9.33 -5.83 8.12
N ASN A 133 -10.43 -5.09 8.18
CA ASN A 133 -11.76 -5.68 8.38
C ASN A 133 -12.26 -6.19 7.02
N LEU A 134 -12.38 -7.50 6.87
CA LEU A 134 -12.86 -8.14 5.66
C LEU A 134 -14.36 -8.46 5.78
N HIS A 135 -15.19 -7.74 5.04
CA HIS A 135 -16.64 -7.97 4.94
C HIS A 135 -16.89 -9.00 3.82
N VAL A 136 -17.36 -10.20 4.22
CA VAL A 136 -17.75 -11.25 3.28
C VAL A 136 -19.24 -11.12 3.00
N VAL A 137 -19.59 -10.68 1.80
CA VAL A 137 -20.97 -10.43 1.39
C VAL A 137 -21.49 -11.64 0.62
N ASN A 138 -22.60 -12.23 1.07
CA ASN A 138 -23.29 -13.25 0.30
C ASN A 138 -23.97 -12.59 -0.90
N PHE A 139 -23.55 -12.95 -2.10
CA PHE A 139 -24.00 -12.36 -3.35
C PHE A 139 -24.84 -13.33 -4.19
N THR A 140 -25.14 -14.54 -3.69
CA THR A 140 -25.82 -15.60 -4.45
C THR A 140 -27.18 -15.18 -4.96
N ASP A 141 -28.05 -14.69 -4.08
CA ASP A 141 -29.43 -14.34 -4.47
C ASP A 141 -29.47 -13.17 -5.45
N ILE A 142 -28.59 -12.19 -5.24
CA ILE A 142 -28.45 -11.04 -6.16
C ILE A 142 -27.95 -11.51 -7.53
N GLN A 143 -26.96 -12.40 -7.56
CA GLN A 143 -26.40 -12.94 -8.80
C GLN A 143 -27.46 -13.73 -9.58
N LEU A 144 -28.23 -14.57 -8.91
CA LEU A 144 -29.31 -15.34 -9.53
C LEU A 144 -30.41 -14.44 -10.07
N TYR A 145 -30.85 -13.46 -9.29
CA TYR A 145 -31.84 -12.49 -9.73
C TYR A 145 -31.39 -11.71 -10.98
N ILE A 146 -30.13 -11.25 -11.01
CA ILE A 146 -29.58 -10.57 -12.18
C ILE A 146 -29.55 -11.50 -13.39
N TYR A 147 -29.15 -12.77 -13.19
CA TYR A 147 -29.09 -13.77 -14.25
C TYR A 147 -30.46 -14.05 -14.88
N GLU A 148 -31.52 -14.05 -14.08
CA GLU A 148 -32.89 -14.30 -14.52
C GLU A 148 -33.57 -13.09 -15.16
N GLN A 149 -33.22 -11.87 -14.72
CA GLN A 149 -33.97 -10.66 -15.09
C GLN A 149 -33.25 -9.76 -16.10
N CYS A 150 -31.96 -9.99 -16.36
CA CYS A 150 -31.15 -9.07 -17.17
C CYS A 150 -30.61 -9.75 -18.45
N PRO A 151 -30.33 -8.95 -19.51
CA PRO A 151 -29.71 -9.47 -20.73
C PRO A 151 -28.36 -10.10 -20.43
N HIS A 152 -28.11 -11.29 -20.98
CA HIS A 152 -26.87 -12.05 -20.69
C HIS A 152 -25.59 -11.32 -21.07
N GLU A 153 -25.60 -10.50 -22.09
CA GLU A 153 -24.47 -9.70 -22.56
C GLU A 153 -24.09 -8.58 -21.58
N GLU A 154 -25.03 -8.14 -20.75
CA GLU A 154 -24.81 -7.05 -19.77
C GLU A 154 -24.57 -7.55 -18.34
N LEU A 155 -24.71 -8.85 -18.07
CA LEU A 155 -24.64 -9.42 -16.72
C LEU A 155 -23.40 -8.97 -15.93
N THR A 156 -22.24 -8.96 -16.57
CA THR A 156 -20.97 -8.59 -15.92
C THR A 156 -21.01 -7.13 -15.43
N ILE A 157 -21.51 -6.22 -16.27
CA ILE A 157 -21.58 -4.79 -15.92
C ILE A 157 -22.62 -4.57 -14.82
N ILE A 158 -23.79 -5.20 -14.94
CA ILE A 158 -24.88 -5.08 -13.97
C ILE A 158 -24.42 -5.64 -12.60
N MET A 159 -23.82 -6.83 -12.55
CA MET A 159 -23.28 -7.39 -11.31
C MET A 159 -22.25 -6.44 -10.66
N ARG A 160 -21.34 -5.88 -11.45
CA ARG A 160 -20.36 -4.91 -10.95
C ARG A 160 -21.01 -3.65 -10.38
N ARG A 161 -22.03 -3.12 -11.00
CA ARG A 161 -22.80 -1.97 -10.47
C ARG A 161 -23.39 -2.28 -9.09
N TYR A 162 -23.97 -3.47 -8.90
CA TYR A 162 -24.45 -3.91 -7.58
C TYR A 162 -23.33 -4.07 -6.57
N MET A 163 -22.21 -4.70 -6.96
CA MET A 163 -21.04 -4.85 -6.11
C MET A 163 -20.49 -3.49 -5.65
N MET A 164 -20.37 -2.52 -6.57
CA MET A 164 -19.94 -1.17 -6.26
C MET A 164 -20.87 -0.47 -5.28
N LYS A 165 -22.18 -0.59 -5.47
CA LYS A 165 -23.19 0.01 -4.59
C LYS A 165 -23.18 -0.58 -3.20
N LEU A 166 -23.02 -1.91 -3.08
CA LEU A 166 -22.89 -2.59 -1.80
C LEU A 166 -21.58 -2.24 -1.12
N ALA A 167 -20.47 -2.18 -1.87
CA ALA A 167 -19.18 -1.75 -1.32
C ALA A 167 -19.24 -0.33 -0.78
N GLU A 168 -19.93 0.59 -1.47
CA GLU A 168 -20.14 1.95 -0.99
C GLU A 168 -20.98 1.99 0.30
N HIS A 169 -22.02 1.13 0.42
CA HIS A 169 -22.80 1.01 1.64
C HIS A 169 -21.90 0.62 2.83
N PHE A 170 -21.14 -0.45 2.70
CA PHE A 170 -20.17 -0.85 3.73
C PHE A 170 -19.09 0.22 3.97
N ALA A 171 -18.65 0.91 2.93
CA ALA A 171 -17.69 2.00 3.06
C ALA A 171 -18.23 3.13 3.95
N LYS A 172 -19.47 3.54 3.74
CA LYS A 172 -20.14 4.58 4.54
C LYS A 172 -20.30 4.15 6.00
N GLU A 173 -20.78 2.92 6.26
CA GLU A 173 -20.91 2.38 7.61
C GLU A 173 -19.58 2.31 8.36
N ASN A 174 -18.47 2.03 7.64
CA ASN A 174 -17.14 1.92 8.21
C ASN A 174 -16.31 3.21 8.11
N LYS A 175 -16.95 4.35 7.79
CA LYS A 175 -16.33 5.68 7.69
C LYS A 175 -15.17 5.74 6.70
N CYS A 176 -15.25 4.96 5.62
CA CYS A 176 -14.34 5.07 4.50
C CYS A 176 -14.69 6.29 3.63
N LEU A 177 -13.67 6.88 3.02
CA LEU A 177 -13.80 8.09 2.21
C LEU A 177 -13.84 7.82 0.70
N GLY A 178 -13.57 6.57 0.29
CA GLY A 178 -13.57 6.16 -1.10
C GLY A 178 -13.51 4.64 -1.26
N LEU A 179 -13.63 4.20 -2.50
CA LEU A 179 -13.51 2.79 -2.90
C LEU A 179 -12.17 2.59 -3.63
N ILE A 180 -11.67 1.35 -3.56
CA ILE A 180 -10.49 0.92 -4.30
C ILE A 180 -10.86 -0.30 -5.10
N THR A 181 -10.59 -0.29 -6.39
CA THR A 181 -10.75 -1.44 -7.28
C THR A 181 -9.41 -1.86 -7.86
N GLY A 182 -9.29 -3.13 -8.22
CA GLY A 182 -8.14 -3.65 -8.97
C GLY A 182 -8.41 -3.69 -10.48
N GLU A 183 -9.28 -2.85 -10.98
CA GLU A 183 -9.61 -2.82 -12.41
C GLU A 183 -8.50 -2.15 -13.22
N SER A 184 -8.14 -2.77 -14.34
CA SER A 184 -7.12 -2.26 -15.25
C SER A 184 -7.67 -2.18 -16.67
N ILE A 185 -7.56 -1.00 -17.29
CA ILE A 185 -8.09 -0.77 -18.64
C ILE A 185 -7.38 -1.69 -19.63
N GLY A 186 -8.17 -2.38 -20.47
CA GLY A 186 -7.65 -3.21 -21.55
C GLY A 186 -7.11 -4.58 -21.16
N GLN A 187 -7.18 -4.96 -19.88
CA GLN A 187 -6.70 -6.27 -19.43
C GLN A 187 -7.64 -7.41 -19.87
N VAL A 188 -8.96 -7.17 -19.83
CA VAL A 188 -9.99 -8.07 -20.35
C VAL A 188 -11.04 -7.29 -21.14
N ALA A 189 -11.78 -7.97 -21.99
CA ALA A 189 -12.76 -7.34 -22.89
C ALA A 189 -13.81 -6.45 -22.19
N SER A 190 -14.17 -6.78 -20.94
CA SER A 190 -15.10 -6.01 -20.13
C SER A 190 -14.48 -4.81 -19.39
N GLN A 191 -13.16 -4.60 -19.48
CA GLN A 191 -12.43 -3.50 -18.82
C GLN A 191 -12.12 -2.39 -19.82
N THR A 192 -13.17 -1.79 -20.38
CA THR A 192 -13.10 -0.60 -21.24
C THR A 192 -13.38 0.66 -20.42
N MET A 193 -13.03 1.83 -20.94
CA MET A 193 -13.38 3.11 -20.31
C MET A 193 -14.88 3.27 -20.14
N GLN A 194 -15.68 2.83 -21.13
CA GLN A 194 -17.14 2.86 -21.07
C GLN A 194 -17.68 1.97 -19.96
N SER A 195 -17.13 0.76 -19.82
CA SER A 195 -17.51 -0.17 -18.75
C SER A 195 -17.17 0.38 -17.37
N LEU A 196 -15.98 0.98 -17.21
CA LEU A 196 -15.59 1.62 -15.96
C LEU A 196 -16.47 2.82 -15.62
N ALA A 197 -16.78 3.67 -16.59
CA ALA A 197 -17.71 4.79 -16.41
C ALA A 197 -19.08 4.28 -15.94
N ALA A 198 -19.64 3.26 -16.63
CA ALA A 198 -20.91 2.67 -16.28
C ALA A 198 -20.92 2.02 -14.88
N THR A 199 -19.85 1.36 -14.48
CA THR A 199 -19.76 0.74 -13.14
C THR A 199 -19.55 1.77 -12.03
N ASN A 200 -18.81 2.84 -12.27
CA ASN A 200 -18.51 3.87 -11.27
C ASN A 200 -19.68 4.87 -11.10
N GLU A 201 -20.51 5.05 -12.12
CA GLU A 201 -21.66 5.97 -12.09
C GLU A 201 -22.61 5.74 -10.90
N VAL A 202 -22.71 4.51 -10.39
CA VAL A 202 -23.57 4.19 -9.25
C VAL A 202 -23.01 4.64 -7.90
N CYS A 203 -21.75 5.04 -7.85
CA CYS A 203 -21.07 5.48 -6.63
C CYS A 203 -21.12 7.00 -6.48
N THR A 204 -21.27 7.46 -5.25
CA THR A 204 -21.17 8.87 -4.87
C THR A 204 -19.81 9.21 -4.24
N MET A 205 -19.03 8.18 -3.92
CA MET A 205 -17.67 8.28 -3.38
C MET A 205 -16.63 8.19 -4.51
N PRO A 206 -15.42 8.74 -4.32
CA PRO A 206 -14.29 8.49 -5.22
C PRO A 206 -13.98 6.99 -5.37
N VAL A 207 -13.61 6.59 -6.58
CA VAL A 207 -13.16 5.22 -6.92
C VAL A 207 -11.75 5.30 -7.50
#